data_412092a02cb0695d1e45fda6b58cb9cc
#
_entry.id   412092a02cb0695d1e45fda6b58cb9cc
#
_cell.length_a   1.000
_cell.length_b   1.000
_cell.length_c   1.000
_cell.angle_alpha   90.00
_cell.angle_beta   90.00
_cell.angle_gamma   90.00
#
_symmetry.space_group_name_H-M   'P 1'
#
loop_
_entity.id
_entity.type
_entity.pdbx_description
1 polymer ?
#
loop_
_entity_poly.entity_id
_entity_poly.type
_entity_poly.pdbx_seq_one_letter_code
_entity_poly.pdbx_strand_id
1 'polypeptide(L)'
;PVVGTLLVIAAGRSASLNRWAPSLAPVVWIGLISYPLYLFHWPLISFVHVIRGATPGRRAITIAVALAVGLAIASYYALERRIRHSKSPWTVPILVLCFLGLGGMGYGVWRGALPPRPGILKSQQNLDAAIAELKVINHLQGWPSNTISAGIFRHSIGGDGSQTLVVGDSHAAMVASRIHELIQDPGIGNRGAVLMVRAAVCPLPGIASPTQQFSENLIPSMMKEVSSNPAIDRVVIVAFWPHYFSECWKAKKGGDKYFINGVALNLPEGQEMALSALGVMVRQLVASGKKVTVVLTVPFGQELSPRSGYRRSFLGGFERTTQPLPVATFRRRHGLLNDAIATTARAGGADVIDPVESLQVNGVCIFEDENGPIRFDSNHLRAEFSRRHATYIDSVISP
;
A
#
# COMPACT_ATOMS: atom_id res chain seq x y z
N PRO A 1 -19.98 -11.04 -24.67
CA PRO A 1 -21.22 -10.24 -24.87
C PRO A 1 -21.24 -9.57 -26.25
N VAL A 2 -20.18 -8.85 -26.66
CA VAL A 2 -20.12 -8.09 -27.92
C VAL A 2 -20.40 -8.96 -29.14
N VAL A 3 -19.72 -10.11 -29.26
CA VAL A 3 -19.93 -11.05 -30.39
C VAL A 3 -21.39 -11.56 -30.43
N GLY A 4 -21.97 -11.90 -29.27
CA GLY A 4 -23.37 -12.32 -29.18
C GLY A 4 -24.34 -11.21 -29.66
N THR A 5 -24.10 -9.97 -29.27
CA THR A 5 -24.89 -8.80 -29.74
C THR A 5 -24.75 -8.60 -31.26
N LEU A 6 -23.54 -8.71 -31.79
CA LEU A 6 -23.29 -8.62 -33.24
C LEU A 6 -24.00 -9.72 -34.01
N LEU A 7 -23.99 -10.96 -33.51
CA LEU A 7 -24.69 -12.08 -34.13
C LEU A 7 -26.19 -11.87 -34.14
N VAL A 8 -26.82 -11.36 -33.07
CA VAL A 8 -28.23 -11.03 -33.00
C VAL A 8 -28.63 -9.92 -34.00
N ILE A 9 -27.78 -8.87 -34.09
CA ILE A 9 -27.97 -7.78 -35.04
C ILE A 9 -27.83 -8.29 -36.49
N ALA A 10 -26.76 -9.06 -36.77
CA ALA A 10 -26.50 -9.57 -38.13
C ALA A 10 -27.56 -10.58 -38.61
N ALA A 11 -28.12 -11.39 -37.70
CA ALA A 11 -29.20 -12.32 -38.04
C ALA A 11 -30.52 -11.62 -38.47
N GLY A 12 -30.68 -10.36 -38.09
CA GLY A 12 -31.81 -9.54 -38.53
C GLY A 12 -33.19 -9.98 -37.97
N ARG A 13 -34.24 -9.32 -38.42
CA ARG A 13 -35.61 -9.58 -37.97
C ARG A 13 -36.21 -10.88 -38.48
N SER A 14 -35.67 -11.47 -39.52
CA SER A 14 -36.19 -12.69 -40.16
C SER A 14 -35.76 -13.98 -39.46
N ALA A 15 -34.69 -13.94 -38.65
CA ALA A 15 -34.25 -15.11 -37.92
C ALA A 15 -35.27 -15.57 -36.88
N SER A 16 -35.60 -16.87 -36.90
CA SER A 16 -36.61 -17.46 -36.01
C SER A 16 -36.31 -17.22 -34.54
N LEU A 17 -35.01 -17.28 -34.14
CA LEU A 17 -34.57 -17.00 -32.77
C LEU A 17 -34.84 -15.53 -32.38
N ASN A 18 -34.60 -14.59 -33.28
CA ASN A 18 -34.82 -13.16 -33.03
C ASN A 18 -36.34 -12.80 -32.99
N ARG A 19 -37.16 -13.58 -33.68
CA ARG A 19 -38.62 -13.43 -33.61
C ARG A 19 -39.21 -13.90 -32.29
N TRP A 20 -38.69 -14.99 -31.74
CA TRP A 20 -39.27 -15.65 -30.58
C TRP A 20 -38.68 -15.10 -29.25
N ALA A 21 -37.39 -15.18 -29.05
CA ALA A 21 -36.75 -14.90 -27.75
C ALA A 21 -36.77 -13.40 -27.36
N PRO A 22 -36.35 -12.44 -28.23
CA PRO A 22 -36.38 -11.01 -27.90
C PRO A 22 -37.78 -10.41 -27.87
N SER A 23 -38.79 -11.10 -28.45
CA SER A 23 -40.18 -10.61 -28.50
C SER A 23 -40.99 -10.97 -27.26
N LEU A 24 -40.47 -11.78 -26.37
CA LEU A 24 -41.14 -12.08 -25.11
C LEU A 24 -41.28 -10.81 -24.26
N ALA A 25 -42.49 -10.54 -23.79
CA ALA A 25 -42.80 -9.34 -23.00
C ALA A 25 -41.83 -9.09 -21.81
N PRO A 26 -41.41 -10.10 -21.04
CA PRO A 26 -40.42 -9.90 -19.95
C PRO A 26 -39.05 -9.47 -20.46
N VAL A 27 -38.61 -10.01 -21.62
CA VAL A 27 -37.30 -9.68 -22.19
C VAL A 27 -37.29 -8.24 -22.70
N VAL A 28 -38.38 -7.84 -23.41
CA VAL A 28 -38.60 -6.46 -23.86
C VAL A 28 -38.61 -5.51 -22.65
N TRP A 29 -39.35 -5.87 -21.60
CA TRP A 29 -39.46 -5.05 -20.40
C TRP A 29 -38.10 -4.87 -19.69
N ILE A 30 -37.30 -5.94 -19.53
CA ILE A 30 -35.93 -5.85 -19.00
C ILE A 30 -35.08 -4.95 -19.89
N GLY A 31 -35.21 -5.06 -21.22
CA GLY A 31 -34.51 -4.18 -22.16
C GLY A 31 -34.86 -2.70 -21.95
N LEU A 32 -36.12 -2.38 -21.71
CA LEU A 32 -36.58 -1.01 -21.48
C LEU A 32 -36.00 -0.39 -20.21
N ILE A 33 -35.87 -1.16 -19.13
CA ILE A 33 -35.29 -0.65 -17.86
C ILE A 33 -33.78 -0.82 -17.78
N SER A 34 -33.12 -1.46 -18.76
CA SER A 34 -31.70 -1.82 -18.72
C SER A 34 -30.76 -0.62 -18.57
N TYR A 35 -31.06 0.47 -19.27
CA TYR A 35 -30.27 1.69 -19.21
C TYR A 35 -30.38 2.40 -17.85
N PRO A 36 -31.56 2.70 -17.29
CA PRO A 36 -31.67 3.17 -15.92
C PRO A 36 -31.04 2.23 -14.89
N LEU A 37 -31.21 0.91 -15.07
CA LEU A 37 -30.60 -0.08 -14.18
C LEU A 37 -29.07 0.02 -14.19
N TYR A 38 -28.48 0.17 -15.39
CA TYR A 38 -27.03 0.39 -15.53
C TYR A 38 -26.59 1.66 -14.79
N LEU A 39 -27.35 2.73 -14.80
CA LEU A 39 -27.00 3.96 -14.10
C LEU A 39 -27.10 3.83 -12.58
N PHE A 40 -28.08 3.10 -12.04
CA PHE A 40 -28.30 3.00 -10.60
C PHE A 40 -27.50 1.88 -9.90
N HIS A 41 -27.27 0.74 -10.56
CA HIS A 41 -26.69 -0.42 -9.89
C HIS A 41 -25.27 -0.15 -9.38
N TRP A 42 -24.41 0.46 -10.20
CA TRP A 42 -23.02 0.70 -9.84
C TRP A 42 -22.85 1.69 -8.69
N PRO A 43 -23.45 2.89 -8.68
CA PRO A 43 -23.41 3.79 -7.54
C PRO A 43 -23.87 3.12 -6.23
N LEU A 44 -25.01 2.42 -6.26
CA LEU A 44 -25.55 1.79 -5.05
C LEU A 44 -24.64 0.67 -4.52
N ILE A 45 -24.08 -0.17 -5.38
CA ILE A 45 -23.13 -1.19 -4.98
C ILE A 45 -21.85 -0.52 -4.44
N SER A 46 -21.36 0.53 -5.10
CA SER A 46 -20.18 1.28 -4.64
C SER A 46 -20.42 1.92 -3.27
N PHE A 47 -21.60 2.48 -3.02
CA PHE A 47 -21.98 3.00 -1.70
C PHE A 47 -21.95 1.90 -0.61
N VAL A 48 -22.46 0.71 -0.94
CA VAL A 48 -22.42 -0.41 0.01
C VAL A 48 -20.96 -0.78 0.37
N HIS A 49 -20.06 -0.80 -0.61
CA HIS A 49 -18.63 -1.04 -0.37
C HIS A 49 -17.98 0.08 0.46
N VAL A 50 -18.31 1.34 0.18
CA VAL A 50 -17.81 2.49 0.95
C VAL A 50 -18.27 2.44 2.42
N ILE A 51 -19.52 2.04 2.67
CA ILE A 51 -20.11 2.02 4.02
C ILE A 51 -19.72 0.73 4.79
N ARG A 52 -19.66 -0.41 4.12
CA ARG A 52 -19.47 -1.73 4.75
C ARG A 52 -18.06 -2.29 4.64
N GLY A 53 -17.15 -1.64 3.89
CA GLY A 53 -15.79 -2.09 3.64
C GLY A 53 -15.67 -3.05 2.45
N ALA A 54 -14.48 -3.66 2.29
CA ALA A 54 -14.11 -4.43 1.10
C ALA A 54 -14.97 -5.68 0.84
N THR A 55 -15.55 -6.27 1.89
CA THR A 55 -16.35 -7.49 1.82
C THR A 55 -17.74 -7.31 2.42
N PRO A 56 -18.64 -6.57 1.74
CA PRO A 56 -19.99 -6.40 2.25
C PRO A 56 -20.77 -7.72 2.24
N GLY A 57 -21.57 -7.93 3.28
CA GLY A 57 -22.39 -9.13 3.40
C GLY A 57 -23.43 -9.24 2.26
N ARG A 58 -23.76 -10.46 1.84
CA ARG A 58 -24.70 -10.76 0.74
C ARG A 58 -26.03 -10.00 0.87
N ARG A 59 -26.58 -9.88 2.10
CA ARG A 59 -27.84 -9.15 2.34
C ARG A 59 -27.77 -7.67 1.90
N ALA A 60 -26.65 -6.99 2.18
CA ALA A 60 -26.49 -5.58 1.80
C ALA A 60 -26.42 -5.41 0.27
N ILE A 61 -25.72 -6.31 -0.41
CA ILE A 61 -25.65 -6.31 -1.88
C ILE A 61 -27.03 -6.60 -2.48
N THR A 62 -27.77 -7.59 -1.96
CA THR A 62 -29.13 -7.91 -2.45
C THR A 62 -30.07 -6.71 -2.30
N ILE A 63 -30.04 -6.01 -1.16
CA ILE A 63 -30.83 -4.79 -0.94
C ILE A 63 -30.45 -3.69 -1.95
N ALA A 64 -29.17 -3.48 -2.18
CA ALA A 64 -28.69 -2.48 -3.15
C ALA A 64 -29.16 -2.79 -4.58
N VAL A 65 -29.10 -4.06 -4.99
CA VAL A 65 -29.58 -4.50 -6.30
C VAL A 65 -31.09 -4.36 -6.40
N ALA A 66 -31.85 -4.76 -5.38
CA ALA A 66 -33.30 -4.59 -5.35
C ALA A 66 -33.69 -3.10 -5.45
N LEU A 67 -32.98 -2.23 -4.72
CA LEU A 67 -33.18 -0.78 -4.79
C LEU A 67 -32.83 -0.23 -6.18
N ALA A 68 -31.75 -0.71 -6.81
CA ALA A 68 -31.37 -0.32 -8.17
C ALA A 68 -32.47 -0.67 -9.17
N VAL A 69 -33.06 -1.86 -9.08
CA VAL A 69 -34.19 -2.29 -9.92
C VAL A 69 -35.42 -1.40 -9.69
N GLY A 70 -35.77 -1.14 -8.44
CA GLY A 70 -36.89 -0.26 -8.07
C GLY A 70 -36.72 1.15 -8.63
N LEU A 71 -35.52 1.75 -8.49
CA LEU A 71 -35.20 3.07 -9.03
C LEU A 71 -35.19 3.08 -10.56
N ALA A 72 -34.72 2.01 -11.20
CA ALA A 72 -34.74 1.88 -12.65
C ALA A 72 -36.17 1.84 -13.19
N ILE A 73 -37.07 1.09 -12.57
CA ILE A 73 -38.47 1.02 -12.89
C ILE A 73 -39.11 2.40 -12.72
N ALA A 74 -38.92 3.03 -11.57
CA ALA A 74 -39.46 4.35 -11.27
C ALA A 74 -38.97 5.40 -12.29
N SER A 75 -37.67 5.42 -12.58
CA SER A 75 -37.06 6.32 -13.56
C SER A 75 -37.63 6.12 -14.98
N TYR A 76 -37.77 4.86 -15.39
CA TYR A 76 -38.36 4.56 -16.70
C TYR A 76 -39.78 5.10 -16.85
N TYR A 77 -40.68 4.81 -15.90
CA TYR A 77 -42.09 5.22 -16.01
C TYR A 77 -42.31 6.70 -15.70
N ALA A 78 -41.59 7.25 -14.72
CA ALA A 78 -41.79 8.64 -14.30
C ALA A 78 -41.11 9.65 -15.23
N LEU A 79 -39.94 9.34 -15.75
CA LEU A 79 -39.09 10.28 -16.49
C LEU A 79 -38.91 9.86 -17.95
N GLU A 80 -38.26 8.71 -18.18
CA GLU A 80 -37.78 8.35 -19.52
C GLU A 80 -38.94 8.20 -20.52
N ARG A 81 -39.97 7.45 -20.17
CA ARG A 81 -41.15 7.24 -21.04
C ARG A 81 -41.85 8.56 -21.38
N ARG A 82 -41.96 9.47 -20.40
CA ARG A 82 -42.62 10.77 -20.62
C ARG A 82 -41.77 11.69 -21.49
N ILE A 83 -40.48 11.78 -21.21
CA ILE A 83 -39.53 12.62 -21.96
C ILE A 83 -39.39 12.13 -23.40
N ARG A 84 -39.26 10.83 -23.61
CA ARG A 84 -39.08 10.21 -24.93
C ARG A 84 -40.29 10.46 -25.87
N HIS A 85 -41.48 10.58 -25.32
CA HIS A 85 -42.71 10.82 -26.09
C HIS A 85 -43.19 12.29 -26.03
N SER A 86 -42.42 13.16 -25.40
CA SER A 86 -42.74 14.59 -25.33
C SER A 86 -42.56 15.23 -26.70
N LYS A 87 -43.57 15.97 -27.13
CA LYS A 87 -43.57 16.81 -28.35
C LYS A 87 -43.28 18.28 -28.03
N SER A 88 -43.03 18.62 -26.76
CA SER A 88 -42.76 19.99 -26.34
C SER A 88 -41.40 20.48 -26.87
N PRO A 89 -41.32 21.66 -27.48
CA PRO A 89 -40.07 22.25 -27.95
C PRO A 89 -39.11 22.58 -26.79
N TRP A 90 -39.65 22.70 -25.58
CA TRP A 90 -38.86 22.99 -24.37
C TRP A 90 -38.18 21.79 -23.76
N THR A 91 -38.48 20.56 -24.19
CA THR A 91 -37.89 19.34 -23.60
C THR A 91 -36.38 19.31 -23.71
N VAL A 92 -35.84 19.62 -24.88
CA VAL A 92 -34.40 19.61 -25.12
C VAL A 92 -33.68 20.73 -24.34
N PRO A 93 -34.13 22.01 -24.43
CA PRO A 93 -33.52 23.08 -23.62
C PRO A 93 -33.52 22.80 -22.11
N ILE A 94 -34.61 22.27 -21.56
CA ILE A 94 -34.68 21.92 -20.14
C ILE A 94 -33.68 20.83 -19.78
N LEU A 95 -33.54 19.78 -20.60
CA LEU A 95 -32.58 18.71 -20.37
C LEU A 95 -31.14 19.24 -20.42
N VAL A 96 -30.81 20.12 -21.35
CA VAL A 96 -29.49 20.75 -21.43
C VAL A 96 -29.24 21.61 -20.20
N LEU A 97 -30.19 22.39 -19.74
CA LEU A 97 -30.08 23.21 -18.54
C LEU A 97 -29.85 22.34 -17.28
N CYS A 98 -30.63 21.25 -17.15
CA CYS A 98 -30.44 20.29 -16.05
C CYS A 98 -29.04 19.64 -16.09
N PHE A 99 -28.58 19.25 -17.28
CA PHE A 99 -27.21 18.68 -17.44
C PHE A 99 -26.13 19.67 -17.04
N LEU A 100 -26.23 20.92 -17.51
CA LEU A 100 -25.27 21.97 -17.14
C LEU A 100 -25.34 22.30 -15.64
N GLY A 101 -26.53 22.34 -15.06
CA GLY A 101 -26.72 22.56 -13.62
C GLY A 101 -26.08 21.45 -12.76
N LEU A 102 -26.34 20.18 -13.12
CA LEU A 102 -25.70 19.04 -12.43
C LEU A 102 -24.19 19.01 -12.60
N GLY A 103 -23.70 19.32 -13.80
CA GLY A 103 -22.28 19.45 -14.08
C GLY A 103 -21.63 20.57 -13.25
N GLY A 104 -22.29 21.73 -13.18
CA GLY A 104 -21.85 22.86 -12.36
C GLY A 104 -21.84 22.55 -10.86
N MET A 105 -22.87 21.85 -10.36
CA MET A 105 -22.88 21.37 -8.97
C MET A 105 -21.74 20.39 -8.71
N GLY A 106 -21.54 19.43 -9.61
CA GLY A 106 -20.43 18.46 -9.49
C GLY A 106 -19.06 19.14 -9.50
N TYR A 107 -18.86 20.13 -10.35
CA TYR A 107 -17.66 20.95 -10.37
C TYR A 107 -17.48 21.74 -9.06
N GLY A 108 -18.56 22.33 -8.53
CA GLY A 108 -18.54 23.04 -7.25
C GLY A 108 -18.11 22.12 -6.09
N VAL A 109 -18.66 20.90 -6.04
CA VAL A 109 -18.28 19.89 -5.05
C VAL A 109 -16.80 19.52 -5.19
N TRP A 110 -16.35 19.30 -6.42
CA TRP A 110 -14.94 18.99 -6.69
C TRP A 110 -13.99 20.13 -6.27
N ARG A 111 -14.41 21.37 -6.42
CA ARG A 111 -13.67 22.58 -5.98
C ARG A 111 -13.76 22.82 -4.48
N GLY A 112 -14.43 21.97 -3.73
CA GLY A 112 -14.57 22.12 -2.28
C GLY A 112 -15.59 23.18 -1.83
N ALA A 113 -16.57 23.52 -2.68
CA ALA A 113 -17.62 24.49 -2.35
C ALA A 113 -18.55 24.02 -1.22
N LEU A 114 -18.60 22.73 -0.93
CA LEU A 114 -19.35 22.20 0.21
C LEU A 114 -18.41 22.07 1.42
N PRO A 115 -18.71 22.75 2.55
CA PRO A 115 -17.94 22.62 3.75
C PRO A 115 -18.03 21.18 4.28
N PRO A 116 -16.94 20.65 4.89
CA PRO A 116 -16.97 19.37 5.57
C PRO A 116 -18.04 19.39 6.68
N ARG A 117 -18.67 18.24 6.91
CA ARG A 117 -19.68 18.15 7.97
C ARG A 117 -19.05 18.42 9.34
N PRO A 118 -19.68 19.24 10.21
CA PRO A 118 -19.19 19.47 11.57
C PRO A 118 -19.00 18.15 12.34
N GLY A 119 -17.93 18.03 13.11
CA GLY A 119 -17.59 16.81 13.88
C GLY A 119 -16.77 15.75 13.14
N ILE A 120 -16.61 15.85 11.82
CA ILE A 120 -15.80 14.92 11.03
C ILE A 120 -14.38 15.47 10.80
N LEU A 121 -14.20 16.79 10.96
CA LEU A 121 -13.03 17.51 10.46
C LEU A 121 -11.70 16.93 10.96
N LYS A 122 -11.55 16.68 12.26
CA LYS A 122 -10.27 16.25 12.83
C LYS A 122 -9.91 14.83 12.43
N SER A 123 -10.85 13.89 12.52
CA SER A 123 -10.61 12.49 12.12
C SER A 123 -10.39 12.36 10.62
N GLN A 124 -11.08 13.17 9.81
CA GLN A 124 -10.91 13.19 8.37
C GLN A 124 -9.57 13.81 7.99
N GLN A 125 -9.19 14.92 8.59
CA GLN A 125 -7.89 15.56 8.35
C GLN A 125 -6.73 14.63 8.69
N ASN A 126 -6.79 13.91 9.81
CA ASN A 126 -5.77 12.95 10.22
C ASN A 126 -5.70 11.76 9.25
N LEU A 127 -6.85 11.25 8.80
CA LEU A 127 -6.90 10.16 7.82
C LEU A 127 -6.45 10.62 6.44
N ASP A 128 -6.90 11.80 5.99
CA ASP A 128 -6.51 12.38 4.69
C ASP A 128 -5.01 12.71 4.69
N ALA A 129 -4.46 13.23 5.79
CA ALA A 129 -3.04 13.44 5.96
C ALA A 129 -2.26 12.11 5.88
N ALA A 130 -2.73 11.06 6.56
CA ALA A 130 -2.12 9.75 6.51
C ALA A 130 -2.17 9.13 5.11
N ILE A 131 -3.27 9.34 4.36
CA ILE A 131 -3.44 8.87 2.98
C ILE A 131 -2.62 9.73 1.99
N ALA A 132 -2.52 11.03 2.22
CA ALA A 132 -1.74 11.94 1.37
C ALA A 132 -0.22 11.71 1.51
N GLU A 133 0.23 11.19 2.64
CA GLU A 133 1.64 10.82 2.90
C GLU A 133 2.05 9.52 2.16
N LEU A 134 1.42 9.22 1.02
CA LEU A 134 1.56 7.98 0.24
C LEU A 134 2.97 7.74 -0.37
N LYS A 135 4.00 8.46 0.06
CA LYS A 135 5.32 8.33 -0.56
C LYS A 135 6.40 8.09 0.48
N VAL A 136 7.07 6.96 0.34
CA VAL A 136 8.31 6.64 1.08
C VAL A 136 9.35 7.77 0.96
N ILE A 137 9.30 8.56 -0.10
CA ILE A 137 10.19 9.72 -0.30
C ILE A 137 10.08 10.78 0.81
N ASN A 138 8.98 10.83 1.54
CA ASN A 138 8.83 11.75 2.68
C ASN A 138 9.82 11.43 3.81
N HIS A 139 10.26 10.19 3.92
CA HIS A 139 11.30 9.77 4.87
C HIS A 139 12.69 10.28 4.51
N LEU A 140 12.92 10.61 3.25
CA LEU A 140 14.20 11.08 2.73
C LEU A 140 14.29 12.62 2.68
N GLN A 141 13.29 13.30 3.23
CA GLN A 141 13.30 14.75 3.30
C GLN A 141 14.50 15.25 4.14
N GLY A 142 15.27 16.16 3.59
CA GLY A 142 16.49 16.68 4.23
C GLY A 142 17.75 15.83 3.99
N TRP A 143 17.64 14.70 3.24
CA TRP A 143 18.79 13.88 2.86
C TRP A 143 19.31 14.27 1.47
N PRO A 144 20.51 14.86 1.33
CA PRO A 144 21.15 15.04 0.04
C PRO A 144 21.34 13.69 -0.66
N SER A 145 21.09 13.64 -1.96
CA SER A 145 21.20 12.41 -2.74
C SER A 145 22.16 12.52 -3.90
N ASN A 146 22.97 11.48 -4.10
CA ASN A 146 23.81 11.31 -5.28
C ASN A 146 23.50 9.93 -5.90
N THR A 147 23.42 9.86 -7.21
CA THR A 147 23.31 8.58 -7.93
C THR A 147 24.66 7.93 -8.02
N ILE A 148 24.84 6.73 -7.47
CA ILE A 148 26.13 6.00 -7.51
C ILE A 148 26.21 5.11 -8.75
N SER A 149 25.12 4.42 -9.07
CA SER A 149 25.02 3.54 -10.24
C SER A 149 23.60 3.54 -10.75
N ALA A 150 23.35 2.93 -11.92
CA ALA A 150 22.03 2.90 -12.52
C ALA A 150 20.96 2.46 -11.50
N GLY A 151 20.17 3.43 -11.04
CA GLY A 151 19.02 3.24 -10.18
C GLY A 151 19.29 3.02 -8.69
N ILE A 152 20.54 3.18 -8.19
CA ILE A 152 20.87 3.17 -6.77
C ILE A 152 21.21 4.59 -6.32
N PHE A 153 20.49 5.05 -5.31
CA PHE A 153 20.70 6.36 -4.71
C PHE A 153 21.46 6.21 -3.39
N ARG A 154 22.47 7.04 -3.23
CA ARG A 154 23.20 7.24 -1.98
C ARG A 154 22.76 8.55 -1.38
N HIS A 155 22.22 8.50 -0.18
CA HIS A 155 21.89 9.67 0.61
C HIS A 155 22.88 9.74 1.78
N SER A 156 23.34 10.90 2.15
CA SER A 156 24.24 11.07 3.30
C SER A 156 23.89 12.31 4.09
N ILE A 157 24.06 12.23 5.42
CA ILE A 157 23.78 13.31 6.35
C ILE A 157 24.71 13.20 7.56
N GLY A 158 24.96 14.32 8.24
CA GLY A 158 25.72 14.41 9.46
C GLY A 158 27.19 14.71 9.25
N GLY A 159 28.00 14.49 10.27
CA GLY A 159 29.42 14.87 10.32
C GLY A 159 30.35 13.92 9.57
N ASP A 160 31.64 14.32 9.54
CA ASP A 160 32.71 13.58 8.86
C ASP A 160 33.37 12.52 9.78
N GLY A 161 32.84 12.32 10.98
CA GLY A 161 33.28 11.28 11.91
C GLY A 161 32.87 9.87 11.51
N SER A 162 32.70 8.99 12.48
CA SER A 162 32.18 7.63 12.24
C SER A 162 30.82 7.66 11.55
N GLN A 163 30.58 6.74 10.62
CA GLN A 163 29.37 6.69 9.82
C GLN A 163 28.64 5.35 9.97
N THR A 164 27.32 5.43 10.05
CA THR A 164 26.42 4.26 9.96
C THR A 164 25.88 4.16 8.54
N LEU A 165 26.13 3.03 7.87
CA LEU A 165 25.52 2.72 6.58
C LEU A 165 24.23 1.93 6.78
N VAL A 166 23.12 2.43 6.28
CA VAL A 166 21.84 1.72 6.24
C VAL A 166 21.53 1.29 4.81
N VAL A 167 21.30 0.01 4.61
CA VAL A 167 21.04 -0.58 3.29
C VAL A 167 19.72 -1.36 3.30
N GLY A 168 18.95 -1.25 2.22
CA GLY A 168 17.75 -2.04 2.06
C GLY A 168 16.72 -1.49 1.07
N ASP A 169 15.49 -1.87 1.30
CA ASP A 169 14.34 -1.48 0.48
C ASP A 169 13.62 -0.22 1.03
N SER A 170 12.32 -0.11 0.75
CA SER A 170 11.49 0.97 1.30
C SER A 170 11.40 0.98 2.82
N HIS A 171 11.60 -0.18 3.49
CA HIS A 171 11.64 -0.26 4.95
C HIS A 171 12.95 0.32 5.52
N ALA A 172 14.06 0.22 4.78
CA ALA A 172 15.27 0.96 5.12
C ALA A 172 15.08 2.48 4.97
N ALA A 173 14.33 2.92 3.96
CA ALA A 173 13.96 4.32 3.85
C ALA A 173 13.06 4.81 5.02
N MET A 174 12.19 3.96 5.58
CA MET A 174 11.31 4.34 6.70
C MET A 174 12.09 4.79 7.96
N VAL A 175 13.27 4.24 8.21
CA VAL A 175 14.07 4.61 9.39
C VAL A 175 14.86 5.91 9.18
N ALA A 176 14.94 6.40 7.95
CA ALA A 176 15.69 7.61 7.61
C ALA A 176 15.21 8.85 8.37
N SER A 177 13.88 9.01 8.56
CA SER A 177 13.30 10.12 9.32
C SER A 177 13.78 10.15 10.78
N ARG A 178 13.89 8.98 11.43
CA ARG A 178 14.39 8.87 12.80
C ARG A 178 15.89 9.12 12.87
N ILE A 179 16.64 8.54 11.96
CA ILE A 179 18.10 8.74 11.88
C ILE A 179 18.43 10.22 11.65
N HIS A 180 17.66 10.88 10.79
CA HIS A 180 17.81 12.33 10.56
C HIS A 180 17.63 13.12 11.86
N GLU A 181 16.59 12.81 12.65
CA GLU A 181 16.32 13.46 13.92
C GLU A 181 17.47 13.24 14.93
N LEU A 182 17.93 11.98 15.04
CA LEU A 182 19.02 11.65 15.95
C LEU A 182 20.33 12.35 15.60
N ILE A 183 20.68 12.44 14.32
CA ILE A 183 21.92 13.11 13.86
C ILE A 183 21.89 14.63 14.13
N GLN A 184 20.71 15.23 14.22
CA GLN A 184 20.57 16.63 14.61
C GLN A 184 20.77 16.86 16.13
N ASP A 185 20.76 15.78 16.93
CA ASP A 185 20.98 15.88 18.38
C ASP A 185 22.46 16.12 18.67
N PRO A 186 22.83 17.23 19.33
CA PRO A 186 24.20 17.51 19.71
C PRO A 186 24.88 16.42 20.55
N GLY A 187 24.08 15.60 21.27
CA GLY A 187 24.56 14.48 22.09
C GLY A 187 25.13 13.32 21.27
N ILE A 188 24.82 13.22 19.98
CA ILE A 188 25.34 12.18 19.07
C ILE A 188 26.77 12.49 18.60
N GLY A 189 27.24 13.72 18.76
CA GLY A 189 28.57 14.13 18.33
C GLY A 189 28.68 14.26 16.81
N ASN A 190 29.86 13.92 16.25
CA ASN A 190 30.17 14.07 14.82
C ASN A 190 29.88 12.80 14.00
N ARG A 191 28.92 11.96 14.42
CA ARG A 191 28.51 10.77 13.65
C ARG A 191 27.67 11.16 12.46
N GLY A 192 27.94 10.54 11.30
CA GLY A 192 27.12 10.66 10.09
C GLY A 192 26.35 9.37 9.79
N ALA A 193 25.47 9.45 8.81
CA ALA A 193 24.79 8.30 8.24
C ALA A 193 24.78 8.35 6.72
N VAL A 194 24.92 7.17 6.13
CA VAL A 194 24.78 6.91 4.69
C VAL A 194 23.60 5.96 4.50
N LEU A 195 22.72 6.27 3.56
CA LEU A 195 21.59 5.44 3.26
C LEU A 195 21.64 5.02 1.79
N MET A 196 21.67 3.71 1.56
CA MET A 196 21.61 3.11 0.22
C MET A 196 20.33 2.30 0.10
N VAL A 197 19.34 2.87 -0.56
CA VAL A 197 18.00 2.29 -0.61
C VAL A 197 17.45 2.23 -2.02
N ARG A 198 16.69 1.16 -2.27
CA ARG A 198 15.87 1.03 -3.46
C ARG A 198 14.60 0.23 -3.14
N ALA A 199 13.44 0.85 -3.40
CA ALA A 199 12.16 0.20 -3.15
C ALA A 199 12.05 -1.15 -3.88
N ALA A 200 11.51 -2.16 -3.18
CA ALA A 200 11.29 -3.51 -3.68
C ALA A 200 12.57 -4.23 -4.19
N VAL A 201 13.75 -3.85 -3.70
CA VAL A 201 15.01 -4.55 -3.96
C VAL A 201 15.47 -5.27 -2.70
N CYS A 202 15.63 -6.58 -2.80
CA CYS A 202 16.10 -7.42 -1.70
C CYS A 202 17.57 -7.11 -1.38
N PRO A 203 17.92 -6.75 -0.13
CA PRO A 203 19.29 -6.44 0.24
C PRO A 203 20.13 -7.68 0.55
N LEU A 204 20.07 -8.68 -0.33
CA LEU A 204 20.85 -9.92 -0.23
C LEU A 204 21.66 -10.16 -1.51
N PRO A 205 22.86 -10.78 -1.41
CA PRO A 205 23.68 -11.10 -2.56
C PRO A 205 23.00 -12.10 -3.50
N GLY A 206 23.17 -11.92 -4.82
CA GLY A 206 22.74 -12.89 -5.83
C GLY A 206 21.22 -12.94 -6.04
N ILE A 207 20.46 -12.02 -5.47
CA ILE A 207 19.01 -11.96 -5.70
C ILE A 207 18.70 -11.18 -6.97
N ALA A 208 18.04 -11.85 -7.90
CA ALA A 208 17.55 -11.27 -9.16
C ALA A 208 16.03 -11.15 -9.16
N SER A 209 15.51 -10.16 -9.88
CA SER A 209 14.08 -10.00 -10.12
C SER A 209 13.84 -9.54 -11.57
N PRO A 210 13.02 -10.24 -12.36
CA PRO A 210 12.69 -9.84 -13.73
C PRO A 210 11.96 -8.50 -13.82
N THR A 211 11.30 -8.09 -12.74
CA THR A 211 10.51 -6.86 -12.69
C THR A 211 11.27 -5.69 -12.08
N GLN A 212 12.37 -5.96 -11.35
CA GLN A 212 13.20 -4.96 -10.70
C GLN A 212 14.57 -4.86 -11.37
N GLN A 213 14.66 -4.01 -12.39
CA GLN A 213 15.94 -3.72 -13.03
C GLN A 213 16.96 -3.24 -11.99
N PHE A 214 18.21 -3.69 -12.12
CA PHE A 214 19.33 -3.34 -11.22
C PHE A 214 19.21 -3.88 -9.78
N SER A 215 18.33 -4.86 -9.51
CA SER A 215 18.25 -5.52 -8.20
C SER A 215 19.60 -6.08 -7.76
N GLU A 216 20.38 -6.58 -8.68
CA GLU A 216 21.71 -7.19 -8.44
C GLU A 216 22.79 -6.17 -8.06
N ASN A 217 22.57 -4.87 -8.28
CA ASN A 217 23.60 -3.84 -8.08
C ASN A 217 23.66 -3.29 -6.66
N LEU A 218 22.63 -3.50 -5.83
CA LEU A 218 22.57 -2.89 -4.50
C LEU A 218 23.70 -3.39 -3.60
N ILE A 219 23.88 -4.71 -3.50
CA ILE A 219 24.89 -5.30 -2.62
C ILE A 219 26.32 -5.06 -3.11
N PRO A 220 26.66 -5.23 -4.39
CA PRO A 220 27.98 -4.84 -4.89
C PRO A 220 28.32 -3.36 -4.64
N SER A 221 27.34 -2.47 -4.83
CA SER A 221 27.55 -1.03 -4.54
C SER A 221 27.73 -0.76 -3.05
N MET A 222 26.99 -1.44 -2.19
CA MET A 222 27.15 -1.37 -0.72
C MET A 222 28.53 -1.87 -0.30
N MET A 223 28.97 -3.02 -0.79
CA MET A 223 30.29 -3.58 -0.47
C MET A 223 31.42 -2.65 -0.94
N LYS A 224 31.27 -2.03 -2.11
CA LYS A 224 32.21 -1.02 -2.59
C LYS A 224 32.25 0.19 -1.67
N GLU A 225 31.10 0.71 -1.26
CA GLU A 225 31.00 1.85 -0.33
C GLU A 225 31.69 1.52 1.01
N VAL A 226 31.44 0.34 1.59
CA VAL A 226 32.06 -0.12 2.84
C VAL A 226 33.58 -0.23 2.72
N SER A 227 34.09 -0.70 1.57
CA SER A 227 35.54 -0.87 1.35
C SER A 227 36.25 0.45 1.06
N SER A 228 35.59 1.38 0.38
CA SER A 228 36.17 2.66 -0.02
C SER A 228 36.02 3.79 1.03
N ASN A 229 35.11 3.61 1.99
CA ASN A 229 34.84 4.60 3.03
C ASN A 229 35.19 4.05 4.42
N PRO A 230 36.38 4.30 4.92
CA PRO A 230 36.81 3.79 6.24
C PRO A 230 36.04 4.39 7.42
N ALA A 231 35.35 5.52 7.23
CA ALA A 231 34.51 6.12 8.25
C ALA A 231 33.27 5.26 8.58
N ILE A 232 32.84 4.38 7.69
CA ILE A 232 31.75 3.46 7.97
C ILE A 232 32.23 2.42 8.96
N ASP A 233 31.74 2.48 10.19
CA ASP A 233 32.02 1.52 11.26
C ASP A 233 30.83 0.57 11.52
N ARG A 234 29.60 0.97 11.11
CA ARG A 234 28.37 0.20 11.31
C ARG A 234 27.64 0.01 10.00
N VAL A 235 27.06 -1.20 9.81
CA VAL A 235 26.19 -1.52 8.66
C VAL A 235 24.88 -2.08 9.19
N VAL A 236 23.77 -1.46 8.77
CA VAL A 236 22.41 -1.82 9.18
C VAL A 236 21.64 -2.31 7.97
N ILE A 237 21.15 -3.55 8.03
CA ILE A 237 20.37 -4.17 6.95
C ILE A 237 18.91 -4.17 7.35
N VAL A 238 18.08 -3.49 6.56
CA VAL A 238 16.66 -3.34 6.84
C VAL A 238 15.84 -3.71 5.61
N ALA A 239 14.87 -4.61 5.74
CA ALA A 239 14.04 -5.00 4.62
C ALA A 239 12.63 -5.42 5.05
N PHE A 240 11.71 -5.34 4.12
CA PHE A 240 10.42 -5.99 4.25
C PHE A 240 10.55 -7.47 3.85
N TRP A 241 11.15 -8.27 4.74
CA TRP A 241 11.51 -9.67 4.49
C TRP A 241 10.38 -10.53 3.90
N PRO A 242 9.11 -10.42 4.38
CA PRO A 242 8.01 -11.21 3.82
C PRO A 242 7.73 -10.93 2.33
N HIS A 243 8.09 -9.76 1.84
CA HIS A 243 7.92 -9.42 0.43
C HIS A 243 8.71 -10.35 -0.51
N TYR A 244 9.86 -10.81 -0.04
CA TYR A 244 10.78 -11.63 -0.83
C TYR A 244 10.55 -13.13 -0.66
N PHE A 245 10.18 -13.54 0.55
CA PHE A 245 10.18 -14.94 0.97
C PHE A 245 8.80 -15.59 1.04
N SER A 246 7.69 -14.82 1.07
CA SER A 246 6.38 -15.41 1.30
C SER A 246 5.45 -15.33 0.09
N GLU A 247 4.63 -16.38 -0.06
CA GLU A 247 3.53 -16.39 -1.03
C GLU A 247 2.39 -15.40 -0.68
N CYS A 248 2.34 -14.90 0.55
CA CYS A 248 1.31 -13.97 1.01
C CYS A 248 1.27 -12.68 0.19
N TRP A 249 2.35 -12.33 -0.47
CA TRP A 249 2.47 -11.23 -1.43
C TRP A 249 2.36 -11.72 -2.87
N LYS A 250 1.66 -12.83 -3.12
CA LYS A 250 1.21 -13.09 -4.48
C LYS A 250 0.50 -11.84 -4.96
N ALA A 251 1.30 -10.93 -5.52
CA ALA A 251 0.80 -9.80 -6.23
C ALA A 251 -0.27 -10.30 -7.19
N LYS A 252 -1.30 -9.50 -7.36
CA LYS A 252 -2.20 -9.54 -8.51
C LYS A 252 -1.41 -10.05 -9.71
N LYS A 253 -1.93 -10.99 -10.49
CA LYS A 253 -1.29 -11.63 -11.66
C LYS A 253 -0.14 -10.78 -12.23
N GLY A 254 1.13 -11.21 -12.03
CA GLY A 254 2.32 -10.51 -12.50
C GLY A 254 3.19 -9.84 -11.43
N GLY A 255 3.00 -10.13 -10.13
CA GLY A 255 3.82 -9.55 -9.06
C GLY A 255 5.28 -9.96 -9.10
N ASP A 256 6.09 -9.15 -8.43
CA ASP A 256 7.53 -9.30 -8.35
C ASP A 256 7.91 -10.70 -7.87
N LYS A 257 8.73 -11.37 -8.67
CA LYS A 257 9.31 -12.67 -8.32
C LYS A 257 10.80 -12.45 -8.07
N TYR A 258 11.29 -13.08 -7.01
CA TYR A 258 12.68 -13.02 -6.63
C TYR A 258 13.31 -14.41 -6.73
N PHE A 259 14.52 -14.46 -7.25
CA PHE A 259 15.24 -15.70 -7.50
C PHE A 259 16.66 -15.59 -7.00
N ILE A 260 17.21 -16.71 -6.54
CA ILE A 260 18.64 -16.90 -6.31
C ILE A 260 19.10 -18.10 -7.11
N ASN A 261 20.08 -17.92 -7.99
CA ASN A 261 20.56 -18.97 -8.92
C ASN A 261 19.43 -19.66 -9.70
N GLY A 262 18.38 -18.90 -10.08
CA GLY A 262 17.22 -19.43 -10.79
C GLY A 262 16.16 -20.10 -9.91
N VAL A 263 16.39 -20.27 -8.60
CA VAL A 263 15.42 -20.83 -7.66
C VAL A 263 14.61 -19.71 -7.01
N ALA A 264 13.29 -19.83 -6.99
CA ALA A 264 12.41 -18.82 -6.44
C ALA A 264 12.50 -18.77 -4.90
N LEU A 265 12.59 -17.56 -4.34
CA LEU A 265 12.74 -17.34 -2.90
C LEU A 265 11.54 -17.77 -2.05
N ASN A 266 10.37 -17.93 -2.64
CA ASN A 266 9.21 -18.46 -1.95
C ASN A 266 9.18 -19.99 -1.82
N LEU A 267 10.17 -20.69 -2.40
CA LEU A 267 10.36 -22.12 -2.23
C LEU A 267 11.36 -22.39 -1.08
N PRO A 268 11.23 -23.50 -0.35
CA PRO A 268 12.13 -23.83 0.77
C PRO A 268 13.63 -23.79 0.40
N GLU A 269 13.99 -24.36 -0.76
CA GLU A 269 15.36 -24.33 -1.28
C GLU A 269 15.88 -22.91 -1.53
N GLY A 270 15.05 -22.06 -2.16
CA GLY A 270 15.39 -20.66 -2.40
C GLY A 270 15.53 -19.84 -1.11
N GLN A 271 14.70 -20.15 -0.12
CA GLN A 271 14.81 -19.54 1.22
C GLN A 271 16.14 -19.93 1.91
N GLU A 272 16.48 -21.21 1.88
CA GLU A 272 17.74 -21.71 2.46
C GLU A 272 18.96 -21.06 1.79
N MET A 273 18.97 -21.00 0.46
CA MET A 273 20.06 -20.34 -0.30
C MET A 273 20.16 -18.85 0.06
N ALA A 274 19.04 -18.13 0.16
CA ALA A 274 19.03 -16.71 0.50
C ALA A 274 19.47 -16.45 1.95
N LEU A 275 19.07 -17.29 2.90
CA LEU A 275 19.54 -17.23 4.29
C LEU A 275 21.05 -17.54 4.36
N SER A 276 21.53 -18.52 3.61
CA SER A 276 22.97 -18.79 3.49
C SER A 276 23.73 -17.57 2.95
N ALA A 277 23.21 -16.92 1.92
CA ALA A 277 23.79 -15.70 1.35
C ALA A 277 23.82 -14.54 2.37
N LEU A 278 22.75 -14.36 3.16
CA LEU A 278 22.73 -13.42 4.30
C LEU A 278 23.86 -13.73 5.28
N GLY A 279 23.98 -14.98 5.70
CA GLY A 279 25.00 -15.39 6.67
C GLY A 279 26.42 -15.17 6.15
N VAL A 280 26.70 -15.43 4.87
CA VAL A 280 27.99 -15.16 4.24
C VAL A 280 28.27 -13.66 4.22
N MET A 281 27.31 -12.84 3.78
CA MET A 281 27.46 -11.39 3.72
C MET A 281 27.73 -10.78 5.09
N VAL A 282 26.98 -11.21 6.12
CA VAL A 282 27.17 -10.74 7.49
C VAL A 282 28.60 -11.08 7.98
N ARG A 283 29.04 -12.34 7.83
CA ARG A 283 30.41 -12.73 8.22
C ARG A 283 31.47 -11.92 7.50
N GLN A 284 31.32 -11.62 6.22
CA GLN A 284 32.26 -10.80 5.45
C GLN A 284 32.36 -9.37 6.01
N LEU A 285 31.21 -8.76 6.33
CA LEU A 285 31.17 -7.42 6.93
C LEU A 285 31.79 -7.40 8.33
N VAL A 286 31.47 -8.38 9.17
CA VAL A 286 32.05 -8.51 10.52
C VAL A 286 33.57 -8.76 10.43
N ALA A 287 34.03 -9.63 9.55
CA ALA A 287 35.43 -9.87 9.30
C ALA A 287 36.22 -8.64 8.82
N SER A 288 35.50 -7.71 8.13
CA SER A 288 36.06 -6.40 7.74
C SER A 288 36.06 -5.35 8.87
N GLY A 289 35.74 -5.76 10.11
CA GLY A 289 35.75 -4.92 11.31
C GLY A 289 34.49 -4.04 11.44
N LYS A 290 33.40 -4.34 10.72
CA LYS A 290 32.16 -3.56 10.83
C LYS A 290 31.21 -4.17 11.87
N LYS A 291 30.55 -3.30 12.66
CA LYS A 291 29.45 -3.72 13.51
C LYS A 291 28.21 -3.86 12.61
N VAL A 292 27.67 -5.07 12.51
CA VAL A 292 26.51 -5.35 11.63
C VAL A 292 25.26 -5.51 12.45
N THR A 293 24.17 -4.90 12.00
CA THR A 293 22.83 -5.04 12.60
C THR A 293 21.82 -5.43 11.54
N VAL A 294 21.01 -6.44 11.81
CA VAL A 294 19.88 -6.84 10.96
C VAL A 294 18.58 -6.48 11.66
N VAL A 295 17.74 -5.72 11.00
CA VAL A 295 16.42 -5.32 11.50
C VAL A 295 15.35 -6.26 10.94
N LEU A 296 14.59 -6.87 11.84
CA LEU A 296 13.47 -7.74 11.50
C LEU A 296 12.26 -6.94 10.97
N THR A 297 11.23 -7.67 10.55
CA THR A 297 10.05 -7.06 9.94
C THR A 297 9.21 -6.30 10.96
N VAL A 298 8.88 -5.05 10.67
CA VAL A 298 7.89 -4.27 11.44
C VAL A 298 6.50 -4.94 11.36
N PRO A 299 5.63 -4.78 12.38
CA PRO A 299 4.26 -5.27 12.29
C PRO A 299 3.54 -4.72 11.05
N PHE A 300 2.90 -5.60 10.30
CA PHE A 300 2.18 -5.27 9.06
C PHE A 300 0.93 -6.13 8.91
N GLY A 301 0.05 -5.73 8.02
CA GLY A 301 -1.18 -6.46 7.69
C GLY A 301 -2.30 -5.53 7.23
N GLN A 302 -3.32 -6.10 6.60
CA GLN A 302 -4.49 -5.32 6.17
C GLN A 302 -5.22 -4.71 7.39
N GLU A 303 -5.14 -5.37 8.53
CA GLU A 303 -5.68 -4.90 9.82
C GLU A 303 -5.02 -3.59 10.29
N LEU A 304 -3.81 -3.32 9.83
CA LEU A 304 -3.04 -2.12 10.18
C LEU A 304 -3.08 -1.04 9.08
N SER A 305 -3.74 -1.32 7.96
CA SER A 305 -3.88 -0.35 6.87
C SER A 305 -4.96 0.69 7.18
N PRO A 306 -4.69 2.00 7.02
CA PRO A 306 -5.69 3.05 7.18
C PRO A 306 -6.90 2.85 6.28
N ARG A 307 -6.70 2.37 5.06
CA ARG A 307 -7.78 2.18 4.06
C ARG A 307 -8.78 1.09 4.46
N SER A 308 -8.34 0.06 5.16
CA SER A 308 -9.19 -1.03 5.66
C SER A 308 -9.59 -0.83 7.11
N GLY A 309 -8.83 -0.04 7.87
CA GLY A 309 -9.04 0.21 9.29
C GLY A 309 -10.19 1.13 9.62
N TYR A 310 -10.59 1.97 8.68
CA TYR A 310 -11.70 2.90 8.85
C TYR A 310 -12.79 2.67 7.80
N ARG A 311 -14.03 2.83 8.22
CA ARG A 311 -15.16 2.97 7.30
C ARG A 311 -15.86 4.30 7.52
N ARG A 312 -16.49 4.80 6.48
CA ARG A 312 -17.39 5.96 6.62
C ARG A 312 -18.70 5.53 7.26
N SER A 313 -19.10 6.22 8.32
CA SER A 313 -20.44 6.10 8.86
C SER A 313 -21.45 6.78 7.93
N PHE A 314 -22.68 6.22 7.81
CA PHE A 314 -23.75 6.83 7.04
C PHE A 314 -24.13 8.22 7.57
N LEU A 315 -24.06 8.43 8.88
CA LEU A 315 -24.38 9.71 9.54
C LEU A 315 -23.21 10.70 9.53
N GLY A 316 -22.08 10.31 9.00
CA GLY A 316 -20.85 11.10 8.94
C GLY A 316 -19.83 10.69 10.01
N GLY A 317 -18.55 10.84 9.69
CA GLY A 317 -17.44 10.40 10.51
C GLY A 317 -16.81 9.09 10.01
N PHE A 318 -15.68 8.76 10.65
CA PHE A 318 -15.00 7.50 10.41
C PHE A 318 -15.09 6.65 11.67
N GLU A 319 -15.45 5.39 11.48
CA GLU A 319 -15.47 4.39 12.55
C GLU A 319 -14.34 3.40 12.30
N ARG A 320 -13.57 3.09 13.34
CA ARG A 320 -12.58 2.02 13.28
C ARG A 320 -13.30 0.68 13.12
N THR A 321 -12.94 -0.06 12.09
CA THR A 321 -13.60 -1.35 11.76
C THR A 321 -12.70 -2.54 11.92
N THR A 322 -11.39 -2.34 11.98
CA THR A 322 -10.44 -3.44 12.16
C THR A 322 -10.35 -3.84 13.62
N GLN A 323 -10.33 -5.15 13.84
CA GLN A 323 -9.94 -5.70 15.12
C GLN A 323 -8.46 -5.40 15.36
N PRO A 324 -8.08 -5.09 16.62
CA PRO A 324 -6.68 -4.96 16.97
C PRO A 324 -5.89 -6.21 16.54
N LEU A 325 -4.69 -6.04 16.00
CA LEU A 325 -3.80 -7.14 15.67
C LEU A 325 -2.94 -7.49 16.91
N PRO A 326 -3.23 -8.61 17.62
CA PRO A 326 -2.38 -9.04 18.73
C PRO A 326 -0.98 -9.41 18.23
N VAL A 327 0.05 -9.05 18.99
CA VAL A 327 1.45 -9.41 18.72
C VAL A 327 1.60 -10.92 18.58
N ALA A 328 0.94 -11.71 19.43
CA ALA A 328 0.95 -13.17 19.35
C ALA A 328 0.42 -13.69 18.00
N THR A 329 -0.60 -13.02 17.43
CA THR A 329 -1.12 -13.38 16.12
C THR A 329 -0.14 -13.00 15.01
N PHE A 330 0.48 -11.83 15.10
CA PHE A 330 1.53 -11.41 14.16
C PHE A 330 2.73 -12.36 14.20
N ARG A 331 3.25 -12.69 15.39
CA ARG A 331 4.36 -13.63 15.56
C ARG A 331 4.02 -15.03 15.06
N ARG A 332 2.81 -15.53 15.30
CA ARG A 332 2.37 -16.84 14.75
C ARG A 332 2.36 -16.86 13.22
N ARG A 333 2.01 -15.76 12.56
CA ARG A 333 1.96 -15.67 11.10
C ARG A 333 3.33 -15.49 10.45
N HIS A 334 4.23 -14.77 11.10
CA HIS A 334 5.47 -14.29 10.49
C HIS A 334 6.73 -14.62 11.30
N GLY A 335 6.59 -15.25 12.47
CA GLY A 335 7.69 -15.54 13.38
C GLY A 335 8.72 -16.48 12.78
N LEU A 336 8.31 -17.55 12.11
CA LEU A 336 9.24 -18.53 11.53
C LEU A 336 10.29 -17.89 10.61
N LEU A 337 9.87 -16.97 9.74
CA LEU A 337 10.80 -16.25 8.86
C LEU A 337 11.70 -15.31 9.66
N ASN A 338 11.13 -14.54 10.58
CA ASN A 338 11.90 -13.63 11.44
C ASN A 338 12.92 -14.38 12.29
N ASP A 339 12.55 -15.54 12.85
CA ASP A 339 13.44 -16.38 13.65
C ASP A 339 14.58 -16.97 12.80
N ALA A 340 14.29 -17.39 11.57
CA ALA A 340 15.31 -17.89 10.64
C ALA A 340 16.33 -16.79 10.27
N ILE A 341 15.84 -15.58 9.96
CA ILE A 341 16.70 -14.42 9.67
C ILE A 341 17.53 -14.06 10.91
N ALA A 342 16.90 -13.98 12.08
CA ALA A 342 17.58 -13.64 13.33
C ALA A 342 18.67 -14.65 13.69
N THR A 343 18.36 -15.94 13.57
CA THR A 343 19.32 -17.02 13.83
C THR A 343 20.51 -16.95 12.88
N THR A 344 20.26 -16.77 11.59
CA THR A 344 21.29 -16.66 10.56
C THR A 344 22.18 -15.43 10.78
N ALA A 345 21.55 -14.28 11.08
CA ALA A 345 22.28 -13.03 11.33
C ALA A 345 23.19 -13.14 12.56
N ARG A 346 22.67 -13.65 13.68
CA ARG A 346 23.46 -13.86 14.91
C ARG A 346 24.58 -14.86 14.70
N ALA A 347 24.35 -15.96 14.00
CA ALA A 347 25.39 -16.93 13.65
C ALA A 347 26.49 -16.32 12.76
N GLY A 348 26.18 -15.27 12.02
CA GLY A 348 27.14 -14.47 11.26
C GLY A 348 27.90 -13.43 12.09
N GLY A 349 27.51 -13.17 13.32
CA GLY A 349 28.09 -12.15 14.23
C GLY A 349 27.36 -10.80 14.18
N ALA A 350 26.15 -10.72 13.66
CA ALA A 350 25.36 -9.50 13.67
C ALA A 350 24.49 -9.38 14.93
N ASP A 351 24.26 -8.15 15.35
CA ASP A 351 23.16 -7.79 16.25
C ASP A 351 21.83 -7.89 15.49
N VAL A 352 20.74 -8.16 16.23
CA VAL A 352 19.39 -8.25 15.66
C VAL A 352 18.44 -7.33 16.42
N ILE A 353 17.73 -6.49 15.69
CA ILE A 353 16.69 -5.63 16.23
C ILE A 353 15.32 -6.19 15.84
N ASP A 354 14.45 -6.43 16.83
CA ASP A 354 13.03 -6.74 16.64
C ASP A 354 12.20 -5.47 16.87
N PRO A 355 11.64 -4.84 15.82
CA PRO A 355 10.87 -3.61 15.95
C PRO A 355 9.52 -3.79 16.67
N VAL A 356 9.06 -5.04 16.82
CA VAL A 356 7.72 -5.35 17.36
C VAL A 356 7.54 -4.77 18.75
N GLU A 357 8.58 -4.84 19.59
CA GLU A 357 8.50 -4.36 20.99
C GLU A 357 8.25 -2.84 21.08
N SER A 358 8.83 -2.06 20.17
CA SER A 358 8.63 -0.61 20.11
C SER A 358 7.33 -0.20 19.39
N LEU A 359 6.69 -1.13 18.67
CA LEU A 359 5.51 -0.89 17.85
C LEU A 359 4.26 -1.60 18.38
N GLN A 360 4.22 -1.84 19.70
CA GLN A 360 3.11 -2.47 20.39
C GLN A 360 2.77 -1.74 21.69
N VAL A 361 1.52 -1.87 22.14
CA VAL A 361 1.04 -1.44 23.46
C VAL A 361 0.17 -2.58 24.01
N ASN A 362 0.49 -3.04 25.21
CA ASN A 362 -0.25 -4.11 25.91
C ASN A 362 -0.46 -5.37 25.05
N GLY A 363 0.55 -5.79 24.29
CA GLY A 363 0.49 -6.98 23.46
C GLY A 363 -0.28 -6.81 22.14
N VAL A 364 -0.58 -5.58 21.74
CA VAL A 364 -1.32 -5.25 20.51
C VAL A 364 -0.47 -4.33 19.64
N CYS A 365 -0.36 -4.64 18.36
CA CYS A 365 0.34 -3.79 17.39
C CYS A 365 -0.36 -2.42 17.27
N ILE A 366 0.42 -1.34 17.35
CA ILE A 366 -0.10 0.03 17.26
C ILE A 366 -0.70 0.25 15.86
N PHE A 367 -1.94 0.72 15.83
CA PHE A 367 -2.64 1.11 14.61
C PHE A 367 -2.61 2.63 14.40
N GLU A 368 -2.84 3.40 15.46
CA GLU A 368 -2.93 4.86 15.46
C GLU A 368 -2.34 5.45 16.73
N ASP A 369 -1.95 6.71 16.66
CA ASP A 369 -1.56 7.56 17.76
C ASP A 369 -2.51 8.78 17.86
N GLU A 370 -2.14 9.81 18.60
CA GLU A 370 -2.89 11.05 18.73
C GLU A 370 -3.06 11.83 17.41
N ASN A 371 -2.19 11.57 16.42
CA ASN A 371 -2.18 12.19 15.10
C ASN A 371 -2.85 11.30 14.03
N GLY A 372 -3.48 10.20 14.43
CA GLY A 372 -4.17 9.26 13.56
C GLY A 372 -3.38 8.01 13.21
N PRO A 373 -3.66 7.37 12.07
CA PRO A 373 -2.98 6.14 11.68
C PRO A 373 -1.48 6.31 11.61
N ILE A 374 -0.72 5.38 12.21
CA ILE A 374 0.75 5.43 12.19
C ILE A 374 1.35 4.94 10.87
N ARG A 375 0.50 4.38 9.98
CA ARG A 375 0.89 3.89 8.66
C ARG A 375 0.13 4.60 7.56
N PHE A 376 0.71 4.67 6.36
CA PHE A 376 0.00 5.17 5.19
C PHE A 376 -0.56 4.04 4.30
N ASP A 377 -0.08 2.82 4.49
CA ASP A 377 -0.61 1.59 3.86
C ASP A 377 -0.57 0.40 4.84
N SER A 378 -0.48 -0.84 4.35
CA SER A 378 -0.50 -2.04 5.20
C SER A 378 0.83 -2.36 5.88
N ASN A 379 1.94 -1.74 5.48
CA ASN A 379 3.30 -2.11 5.94
C ASN A 379 4.26 -0.92 6.14
N HIS A 380 3.99 0.26 5.57
CA HIS A 380 4.88 1.41 5.74
C HIS A 380 4.40 2.34 6.85
N LEU A 381 5.30 2.68 7.74
CA LEU A 381 5.10 3.73 8.75
C LEU A 381 5.10 5.11 8.09
N ARG A 382 4.38 6.06 8.67
CA ARG A 382 4.45 7.48 8.27
C ARG A 382 5.75 8.11 8.72
N ALA A 383 6.28 9.04 7.93
CA ALA A 383 7.54 9.72 8.24
C ALA A 383 7.49 10.47 9.58
N GLU A 384 6.38 11.16 9.86
CA GLU A 384 6.19 11.86 11.12
C GLU A 384 6.18 10.91 12.34
N PHE A 385 5.49 9.76 12.21
CA PHE A 385 5.51 8.74 13.25
C PHE A 385 6.91 8.13 13.41
N SER A 386 7.58 7.77 12.31
CA SER A 386 8.94 7.20 12.36
C SER A 386 9.92 8.15 13.04
N ARG A 387 9.85 9.44 12.74
CA ARG A 387 10.72 10.46 13.35
C ARG A 387 10.67 10.45 14.86
N ARG A 388 9.47 10.31 15.44
CA ARG A 388 9.26 10.40 16.89
C ARG A 388 9.35 9.05 17.60
N HIS A 389 8.91 7.98 16.96
CA HIS A 389 8.58 6.72 17.64
C HIS A 389 9.30 5.48 17.10
N ALA A 390 10.09 5.57 16.00
CA ALA A 390 10.87 4.44 15.55
C ALA A 390 12.15 4.24 16.38
N THR A 391 12.01 4.26 17.71
CA THR A 391 13.13 4.24 18.67
C THR A 391 13.94 2.93 18.67
N TYR A 392 13.38 1.87 18.06
CA TYR A 392 14.11 0.62 17.89
C TYR A 392 15.43 0.76 17.10
N ILE A 393 15.56 1.84 16.29
CA ILE A 393 16.78 2.07 15.49
C ILE A 393 17.81 2.95 16.21
N ASP A 394 17.50 3.52 17.37
CA ASP A 394 18.36 4.51 18.03
C ASP A 394 19.76 3.97 18.34
N SER A 395 19.85 2.70 18.74
CA SER A 395 21.12 2.05 19.10
C SER A 395 22.13 1.95 17.96
N VAL A 396 21.70 2.10 16.70
CA VAL A 396 22.65 2.03 15.56
C VAL A 396 23.33 3.37 15.27
N ILE A 397 22.78 4.46 15.81
CA ILE A 397 23.32 5.82 15.67
C ILE A 397 23.99 6.26 16.98
N SER A 398 23.42 5.91 18.13
CA SER A 398 24.00 6.24 19.43
C SER A 398 25.41 5.68 19.59
N PRO A 399 26.28 6.36 20.35
CA PRO A 399 27.66 5.97 20.58
C PRO A 399 27.85 4.55 21.08
#